data_35032bf77bb08292eba9525700ef2973
#
_entry.id   35032bf77bb08292eba9525700ef2973
#
_cell.length_a   1.000
_cell.length_b   1.000
_cell.length_c   1.000
_cell.angle_alpha   90.00
_cell.angle_beta   90.00
_cell.angle_gamma   90.00
#
_symmetry.space_group_name_H-M   'P 1'
#
loop_
_entity.id
_entity.type
_entity.pdbx_description
1 polymer ?
#
loop_
_entity_poly.entity_id
_entity_poly.type
_entity_poly.pdbx_seq_one_letter_code
_entity_poly.pdbx_strand_id
1 'polypeptide(L)'
;MVQNVLITGAAGYIGGSVLADLLLHSNDSFKDAKFFAAVRAQDQVESVSKLGIDAVNVDLNDKAAVEEAVLRNEINIVIHTAGSMYPAMTTNLVAALGQRQRDSGNKTYLIHSSVATMFTEEGGWPSGEVRDTDPLLSKEREIGTENPVRQTNILLADEGKAQNVTTLNVVVPVVYGRGTGECRKLSVNIPAFVRTSIKLKTVYKFDVDGVGFTISLPLFFFPPTITRRDPSHIVDSISHWRNTEPSCSSYI
;
A
#
# COMPACT_ATOMS: atom_id res chain seq x y z
N MET A 1 3.48 -5.65 26.77
CA MET A 1 2.09 -5.49 26.31
C MET A 1 2.01 -6.06 24.91
N VAL A 2 1.13 -7.03 24.65
CA VAL A 2 1.00 -7.66 23.32
C VAL A 2 0.52 -6.61 22.32
N GLN A 3 1.19 -6.53 21.17
CA GLN A 3 0.81 -5.62 20.10
C GLN A 3 -0.06 -6.39 19.08
N ASN A 4 -1.28 -5.94 18.87
CA ASN A 4 -2.18 -6.48 17.86
C ASN A 4 -2.13 -5.58 16.63
N VAL A 5 -1.60 -6.12 15.53
CA VAL A 5 -1.30 -5.39 14.30
C VAL A 5 -2.26 -5.84 13.18
N LEU A 6 -3.05 -4.93 12.65
CA LEU A 6 -3.93 -5.18 11.50
C LEU A 6 -3.29 -4.65 10.22
N ILE A 7 -3.09 -5.51 9.23
CA ILE A 7 -2.63 -5.13 7.90
C ILE A 7 -3.83 -5.10 6.96
N THR A 8 -4.19 -3.92 6.47
CA THR A 8 -5.22 -3.79 5.43
C THR A 8 -4.59 -3.88 4.05
N GLY A 9 -5.32 -4.44 3.09
CA GLY A 9 -4.73 -4.72 1.77
C GLY A 9 -3.74 -5.87 1.78
N ALA A 10 -3.81 -6.76 2.77
CA ALA A 10 -2.91 -7.91 2.96
C ALA A 10 -2.91 -8.90 1.79
N ALA A 11 -3.99 -8.96 0.99
CA ALA A 11 -4.03 -9.72 -0.25
C ALA A 11 -3.45 -8.94 -1.46
N GLY A 12 -3.06 -7.68 -1.27
CA GLY A 12 -2.45 -6.84 -2.30
C GLY A 12 -0.96 -7.09 -2.46
N TYR A 13 -0.37 -6.44 -3.49
CA TYR A 13 1.06 -6.56 -3.76
C TYR A 13 1.93 -5.94 -2.64
N ILE A 14 1.63 -4.72 -2.21
CA ILE A 14 2.38 -4.03 -1.15
C ILE A 14 2.05 -4.65 0.21
N GLY A 15 0.78 -4.69 0.60
CA GLY A 15 0.38 -5.18 1.92
C GLY A 15 0.73 -6.64 2.16
N GLY A 16 0.60 -7.48 1.12
CA GLY A 16 1.02 -8.89 1.21
C GLY A 16 2.53 -9.04 1.38
N SER A 17 3.33 -8.22 0.70
CA SER A 17 4.80 -8.25 0.85
C SER A 17 5.24 -7.74 2.23
N VAL A 18 4.61 -6.68 2.74
CA VAL A 18 4.86 -6.17 4.11
C VAL A 18 4.50 -7.23 5.14
N LEU A 19 3.34 -7.88 5.00
CA LEU A 19 2.93 -8.95 5.90
C LEU A 19 3.93 -10.12 5.89
N ALA A 20 4.33 -10.59 4.70
CA ALA A 20 5.28 -11.68 4.55
C ALA A 20 6.64 -11.34 5.20
N ASP A 21 7.11 -10.11 5.03
CA ASP A 21 8.36 -9.63 5.63
C ASP A 21 8.28 -9.55 7.15
N LEU A 22 7.20 -9.01 7.70
CA LEU A 22 6.97 -8.95 9.14
C LEU A 22 6.90 -10.33 9.80
N LEU A 23 6.32 -11.32 9.13
CA LEU A 23 6.27 -12.70 9.62
C LEU A 23 7.63 -13.39 9.58
N LEU A 24 8.46 -13.09 8.58
CA LEU A 24 9.81 -13.66 8.44
C LEU A 24 10.82 -13.00 9.39
N HIS A 25 10.70 -11.72 9.62
CA HIS A 25 11.67 -10.91 10.37
C HIS A 25 11.09 -10.40 11.69
N SER A 26 10.26 -11.20 12.37
CA SER A 26 9.78 -10.89 13.72
C SER A 26 10.98 -10.90 14.69
N ASN A 27 11.72 -9.76 14.63
CA ASN A 27 12.82 -9.46 15.56
C ASN A 27 12.25 -9.07 16.93
N ASP A 28 13.11 -8.78 17.88
CA ASP A 28 12.75 -8.54 19.29
C ASP A 28 11.59 -7.53 19.48
N SER A 29 11.40 -6.58 18.56
CA SER A 29 10.35 -5.57 18.64
C SER A 29 8.94 -6.09 18.35
N PHE A 30 8.81 -7.16 17.55
CA PHE A 30 7.54 -7.78 17.15
C PHE A 30 7.38 -9.23 17.60
N LYS A 31 8.28 -9.72 18.46
CA LYS A 31 8.32 -11.12 18.90
C LYS A 31 6.99 -11.61 19.49
N ASP A 32 6.31 -10.75 20.22
CA ASP A 32 5.03 -11.05 20.87
C ASP A 32 3.83 -10.39 20.15
N ALA A 33 4.04 -9.85 18.95
CA ALA A 33 2.97 -9.22 18.19
C ALA A 33 2.04 -10.27 17.56
N LYS A 34 0.74 -10.03 17.64
CA LYS A 34 -0.27 -10.79 16.92
C LYS A 34 -0.66 -10.05 15.64
N PHE A 35 -0.54 -10.72 14.50
CA PHE A 35 -0.87 -10.15 13.21
C PHE A 35 -2.24 -10.59 12.72
N PHE A 36 -2.98 -9.63 12.15
CA PHE A 36 -4.28 -9.81 11.54
C PHE A 36 -4.25 -9.27 10.10
N ALA A 37 -4.91 -9.95 9.20
CA ALA A 37 -5.01 -9.52 7.81
C ALA A 37 -6.44 -9.12 7.46
N ALA A 38 -6.68 -7.84 7.17
CA ALA A 38 -7.96 -7.39 6.67
C ALA A 38 -8.08 -7.68 5.17
N VAL A 39 -9.09 -8.46 4.79
CA VAL A 39 -9.39 -8.90 3.44
C VAL A 39 -10.89 -8.79 3.16
N ARG A 40 -11.30 -8.80 1.87
CA ARG A 40 -12.71 -8.61 1.48
C ARG A 40 -13.37 -9.86 0.93
N ALA A 41 -12.61 -10.77 0.35
CA ALA A 41 -13.15 -11.94 -0.34
C ALA A 41 -12.75 -13.23 0.38
N GLN A 42 -13.62 -14.25 0.26
CA GLN A 42 -13.43 -15.53 0.96
C GLN A 42 -12.17 -16.27 0.51
N ASP A 43 -11.84 -16.22 -0.77
CA ASP A 43 -10.62 -16.80 -1.33
C ASP A 43 -9.34 -16.15 -0.76
N GLN A 44 -9.42 -14.85 -0.45
CA GLN A 44 -8.34 -14.12 0.21
C GLN A 44 -8.20 -14.55 1.68
N VAL A 45 -9.32 -14.78 2.38
CA VAL A 45 -9.31 -15.33 3.74
C VAL A 45 -8.57 -16.66 3.77
N GLU A 46 -8.92 -17.59 2.88
CA GLU A 46 -8.28 -18.90 2.79
C GLU A 46 -6.79 -18.81 2.48
N SER A 47 -6.41 -17.90 1.58
CA SER A 47 -5.01 -17.72 1.19
C SER A 47 -4.17 -17.15 2.34
N VAL A 48 -4.68 -16.14 3.04
CA VAL A 48 -3.96 -15.50 4.15
C VAL A 48 -3.90 -16.42 5.38
N SER A 49 -4.96 -17.20 5.65
CA SER A 49 -4.99 -18.15 6.78
C SER A 49 -3.90 -19.23 6.67
N LYS A 50 -3.42 -19.54 5.47
CA LYS A 50 -2.27 -20.45 5.27
C LYS A 50 -0.97 -19.92 5.89
N LEU A 51 -0.88 -18.62 6.12
CA LEU A 51 0.26 -17.99 6.80
C LEU A 51 0.21 -18.16 8.33
N GLY A 52 -0.82 -18.80 8.88
CA GLY A 52 -0.97 -19.02 10.31
C GLY A 52 -1.42 -17.78 11.10
N ILE A 53 -2.02 -16.79 10.42
CA ILE A 53 -2.53 -15.56 11.03
C ILE A 53 -4.05 -15.46 10.89
N ASP A 54 -4.66 -14.64 11.74
CA ASP A 54 -6.11 -14.42 11.71
C ASP A 54 -6.49 -13.51 10.52
N ALA A 55 -7.35 -14.02 9.65
CA ALA A 55 -7.96 -13.22 8.58
C ALA A 55 -9.24 -12.57 9.08
N VAL A 56 -9.35 -11.26 8.88
CA VAL A 56 -10.52 -10.44 9.23
C VAL A 56 -11.23 -10.03 7.95
N ASN A 57 -12.43 -10.61 7.71
CA ASN A 57 -13.24 -10.21 6.56
C ASN A 57 -13.99 -8.92 6.91
N VAL A 58 -13.60 -7.80 6.30
CA VAL A 58 -14.15 -6.47 6.60
C VAL A 58 -14.15 -5.56 5.39
N ASP A 59 -15.27 -4.88 5.13
CA ASP A 59 -15.31 -3.75 4.21
C ASP A 59 -14.88 -2.48 4.95
N LEU A 60 -13.76 -1.90 4.53
CA LEU A 60 -13.21 -0.69 5.15
C LEU A 60 -14.09 0.56 4.93
N ASN A 61 -15.05 0.52 4.01
CA ASN A 61 -16.02 1.60 3.81
C ASN A 61 -17.19 1.52 4.83
N ASP A 62 -17.39 0.37 5.44
CA ASP A 62 -18.40 0.19 6.49
C ASP A 62 -17.78 0.56 7.86
N LYS A 63 -18.17 1.74 8.35
CA LYS A 63 -17.66 2.27 9.63
C LYS A 63 -17.94 1.32 10.80
N ALA A 64 -19.13 0.74 10.86
CA ALA A 64 -19.52 -0.14 11.98
C ALA A 64 -18.73 -1.46 11.95
N ALA A 65 -18.55 -2.04 10.74
CA ALA A 65 -17.75 -3.24 10.57
C ALA A 65 -16.26 -3.01 10.91
N VAL A 66 -15.71 -1.84 10.55
CA VAL A 66 -14.34 -1.48 10.90
C VAL A 66 -14.18 -1.32 12.41
N GLU A 67 -15.11 -0.62 13.06
CA GLU A 67 -15.11 -0.43 14.51
C GLU A 67 -15.19 -1.78 15.25
N GLU A 68 -16.12 -2.64 14.87
CA GLU A 68 -16.23 -3.99 15.41
C GLU A 68 -14.93 -4.78 15.23
N ALA A 69 -14.36 -4.77 14.04
CA ALA A 69 -13.13 -5.50 13.73
C ALA A 69 -11.94 -5.03 14.58
N VAL A 70 -11.79 -3.73 14.78
CA VAL A 70 -10.71 -3.14 15.58
C VAL A 70 -10.91 -3.43 17.06
N LEU A 71 -12.11 -3.26 17.60
CA LEU A 71 -12.40 -3.45 19.02
C LEU A 71 -12.35 -4.93 19.41
N ARG A 72 -13.00 -5.82 18.63
CA ARG A 72 -13.06 -7.26 18.91
C ARG A 72 -11.70 -7.92 18.90
N ASN A 73 -10.81 -7.50 17.98
CA ASN A 73 -9.46 -8.05 17.87
C ASN A 73 -8.43 -7.24 18.66
N GLU A 74 -8.87 -6.28 19.46
CA GLU A 74 -8.02 -5.44 20.32
C GLU A 74 -6.86 -4.78 19.56
N ILE A 75 -7.10 -4.32 18.31
CA ILE A 75 -6.08 -3.77 17.42
C ILE A 75 -5.48 -2.48 18.02
N ASN A 76 -4.16 -2.42 18.09
CA ASN A 76 -3.40 -1.25 18.53
C ASN A 76 -2.68 -0.54 17.40
N ILE A 77 -2.30 -1.29 16.36
CA ILE A 77 -1.53 -0.79 15.23
C ILE A 77 -2.24 -1.19 13.95
N VAL A 78 -2.44 -0.24 13.04
CA VAL A 78 -2.93 -0.51 11.70
C VAL A 78 -1.86 -0.12 10.68
N ILE A 79 -1.52 -1.05 9.78
CA ILE A 79 -0.73 -0.77 8.58
C ILE A 79 -1.70 -0.75 7.41
N HIS A 80 -2.02 0.47 6.93
CA HIS A 80 -3.06 0.68 5.92
C HIS A 80 -2.45 0.79 4.52
N THR A 81 -2.61 -0.28 3.72
CA THR A 81 -2.15 -0.36 2.32
C THR A 81 -3.28 -0.64 1.34
N ALA A 82 -4.54 -0.62 1.78
CA ALA A 82 -5.70 -0.97 0.96
C ALA A 82 -6.06 0.11 -0.07
N GLY A 83 -5.67 1.35 0.15
CA GLY A 83 -5.91 2.44 -0.79
C GLY A 83 -5.58 3.82 -0.25
N SER A 84 -4.84 4.58 -1.06
CA SER A 84 -4.43 5.95 -0.73
C SER A 84 -5.43 7.02 -1.21
N MET A 85 -6.38 6.66 -2.08
CA MET A 85 -7.35 7.56 -2.70
C MET A 85 -8.76 7.47 -2.10
N TYR A 86 -8.91 6.77 -0.97
CA TYR A 86 -10.21 6.51 -0.36
C TYR A 86 -10.27 7.07 1.07
N PRO A 87 -10.58 8.37 1.22
CA PRO A 87 -10.60 9.03 2.53
C PRO A 87 -11.46 8.33 3.57
N ALA A 88 -12.63 7.80 3.18
CA ALA A 88 -13.55 7.12 4.08
C ALA A 88 -12.92 5.90 4.79
N MET A 89 -12.11 5.10 4.07
CA MET A 89 -11.43 3.94 4.67
C MET A 89 -10.46 4.39 5.77
N THR A 90 -9.69 5.45 5.50
CA THR A 90 -8.71 6.00 6.44
C THR A 90 -9.39 6.61 7.67
N THR A 91 -10.43 7.42 7.48
CA THR A 91 -11.16 8.02 8.61
C THR A 91 -11.88 7.00 9.46
N ASN A 92 -12.45 5.94 8.88
CA ASN A 92 -13.07 4.84 9.63
C ASN A 92 -12.04 4.12 10.51
N LEU A 93 -10.83 3.84 9.99
CA LEU A 93 -9.75 3.21 10.75
C LEU A 93 -9.26 4.11 11.89
N VAL A 94 -9.08 5.42 11.65
CA VAL A 94 -8.67 6.38 12.69
C VAL A 94 -9.74 6.46 13.78
N ALA A 95 -11.02 6.56 13.42
CA ALA A 95 -12.12 6.63 14.39
C ALA A 95 -12.17 5.37 15.29
N ALA A 96 -12.04 4.19 14.68
CA ALA A 96 -12.03 2.91 15.41
C ALA A 96 -10.82 2.79 16.37
N LEU A 97 -9.63 3.20 15.92
CA LEU A 97 -8.43 3.25 16.76
C LEU A 97 -8.56 4.25 17.89
N GLY A 98 -9.17 5.41 17.65
CA GLY A 98 -9.47 6.40 18.67
C GLY A 98 -10.43 5.84 19.73
N GLN A 99 -11.47 5.10 19.32
CA GLN A 99 -12.36 4.40 20.25
C GLN A 99 -11.60 3.34 21.06
N ARG A 100 -10.79 2.51 20.40
CA ARG A 100 -9.95 1.50 21.08
C ARG A 100 -9.02 2.14 22.11
N GLN A 101 -8.42 3.30 21.80
CA GLN A 101 -7.58 4.02 22.75
C GLN A 101 -8.35 4.51 23.97
N ARG A 102 -9.55 5.06 23.78
CA ARG A 102 -10.41 5.52 24.89
C ARG A 102 -10.79 4.37 25.82
N ASP A 103 -11.14 3.21 25.24
CA ASP A 103 -11.61 2.05 26.00
C ASP A 103 -10.49 1.34 26.77
N SER A 104 -9.27 1.30 26.18
CA SER A 104 -8.15 0.53 26.76
C SER A 104 -7.14 1.38 27.52
N GLY A 105 -7.08 2.69 27.29
CA GLY A 105 -6.01 3.57 27.75
C GLY A 105 -4.66 3.38 27.03
N ASN A 106 -4.58 2.46 26.08
CA ASN A 106 -3.35 2.16 25.35
C ASN A 106 -3.22 3.04 24.12
N LYS A 107 -1.99 3.47 23.80
CA LYS A 107 -1.71 4.21 22.56
C LYS A 107 -2.01 3.38 21.33
N THR A 108 -2.57 4.02 20.33
CA THR A 108 -2.87 3.42 19.02
C THR A 108 -2.16 4.14 17.89
N TYR A 109 -1.86 3.40 16.83
CA TYR A 109 -1.04 3.87 15.71
C TYR A 109 -1.68 3.49 14.38
N LEU A 110 -1.62 4.40 13.41
CA LEU A 110 -1.96 4.12 12.03
C LEU A 110 -0.82 4.53 11.09
N ILE A 111 -0.25 3.56 10.39
CA ILE A 111 0.75 3.76 9.35
C ILE A 111 0.04 3.68 8.01
N HIS A 112 -0.03 4.80 7.29
CA HIS A 112 -0.71 4.91 6.01
C HIS A 112 0.29 4.87 4.85
N SER A 113 -0.02 4.08 3.82
CA SER A 113 0.73 4.04 2.57
C SER A 113 0.12 5.04 1.58
N SER A 114 0.75 6.19 1.44
CA SER A 114 0.46 7.18 0.39
C SER A 114 1.28 6.89 -0.88
N VAL A 115 1.16 7.72 -1.91
CA VAL A 115 1.86 7.53 -3.19
C VAL A 115 2.62 8.79 -3.62
N ALA A 116 3.82 8.59 -4.18
CA ALA A 116 4.70 9.68 -4.59
C ALA A 116 4.19 10.47 -5.81
N THR A 117 3.28 9.91 -6.61
CA THR A 117 2.70 10.60 -7.77
C THR A 117 1.91 11.85 -7.42
N MET A 118 1.53 12.04 -6.14
CA MET A 118 0.91 13.28 -5.68
C MET A 118 1.87 14.49 -5.72
N PHE A 119 3.18 14.25 -5.74
CA PHE A 119 4.21 15.28 -5.78
C PHE A 119 4.64 15.64 -7.21
N THR A 120 3.90 15.23 -8.23
CA THR A 120 4.11 15.62 -9.63
C THR A 120 3.22 16.81 -10.00
N GLU A 121 3.55 17.49 -11.10
CA GLU A 121 2.71 18.57 -11.63
C GLU A 121 1.32 18.08 -12.01
N GLU A 122 1.19 16.85 -12.55
CA GLU A 122 -0.09 16.22 -12.83
C GLU A 122 -0.88 15.94 -11.54
N GLY A 123 -0.19 15.69 -10.43
CA GLY A 123 -0.77 15.59 -9.09
C GLY A 123 -1.15 16.95 -8.51
N GLY A 124 -0.87 18.04 -9.21
CA GLY A 124 -1.13 19.42 -8.77
C GLY A 124 -0.06 19.96 -7.80
N TRP A 125 1.12 19.33 -7.75
CA TRP A 125 2.22 19.83 -6.95
C TRP A 125 3.03 20.84 -7.76
N PRO A 126 3.45 21.99 -7.18
CA PRO A 126 4.31 22.93 -7.89
C PRO A 126 5.68 22.28 -8.17
N SER A 127 6.28 22.65 -9.31
CA SER A 127 7.61 22.15 -9.70
C SER A 127 8.65 22.36 -8.60
N GLY A 128 9.59 21.43 -8.49
CA GLY A 128 10.71 21.48 -7.56
C GLY A 128 10.99 20.17 -6.85
N GLU A 129 12.12 20.12 -6.17
CA GLU A 129 12.51 18.98 -5.35
C GLU A 129 11.65 18.93 -4.08
N VAL A 130 11.23 17.73 -3.68
CA VAL A 130 10.46 17.47 -2.48
C VAL A 130 11.29 16.60 -1.53
N ARG A 131 11.43 17.04 -0.30
CA ARG A 131 12.17 16.32 0.74
C ARG A 131 11.26 15.98 1.90
N ASP A 132 11.57 14.91 2.62
CA ASP A 132 10.87 14.50 3.85
C ASP A 132 11.01 15.50 5.01
N THR A 133 12.01 16.38 4.94
CA THR A 133 12.22 17.48 5.88
C THR A 133 11.37 18.72 5.58
N ASP A 134 10.72 18.78 4.43
CA ASP A 134 9.87 19.91 4.03
C ASP A 134 8.55 19.90 4.83
N PRO A 135 7.89 21.05 5.01
CA PRO A 135 6.59 21.14 5.69
C PRO A 135 5.45 20.64 4.76
N LEU A 136 5.52 19.39 4.34
CA LEU A 136 4.69 18.80 3.29
C LEU A 136 3.20 18.95 3.58
N LEU A 137 2.75 18.64 4.80
CA LEU A 137 1.34 18.74 5.16
C LEU A 137 0.80 20.18 5.06
N SER A 138 1.61 21.19 5.43
CA SER A 138 1.20 22.58 5.28
C SER A 138 1.04 22.96 3.81
N LYS A 139 1.96 22.51 2.97
CA LYS A 139 1.91 22.72 1.53
C LYS A 139 0.77 21.96 0.86
N GLU A 140 0.47 20.74 1.28
CA GLU A 140 -0.71 19.99 0.85
C GLU A 140 -2.00 20.76 1.12
N ARG A 141 -2.11 21.43 2.28
CA ARG A 141 -3.26 22.26 2.64
C ARG A 141 -3.39 23.51 1.77
N GLU A 142 -2.26 24.17 1.45
CA GLU A 142 -2.24 25.33 0.55
C GLU A 142 -2.71 24.99 -0.87
N ILE A 143 -2.27 23.85 -1.39
CA ILE A 143 -2.62 23.36 -2.73
C ILE A 143 -4.12 22.94 -2.79
N GLY A 144 -4.66 22.43 -1.68
CA GLY A 144 -6.07 22.05 -1.58
C GLY A 144 -6.34 20.55 -1.77
N THR A 145 -7.62 20.18 -1.67
CA THR A 145 -8.08 18.78 -1.55
C THR A 145 -8.65 18.18 -2.83
N GLU A 146 -8.42 18.79 -3.99
CA GLU A 146 -8.92 18.27 -5.28
C GLU A 146 -8.30 16.90 -5.63
N ASN A 147 -7.04 16.68 -5.26
CA ASN A 147 -6.41 15.39 -5.40
C ASN A 147 -6.83 14.48 -4.23
N PRO A 148 -7.45 13.30 -4.50
CA PRO A 148 -7.98 12.42 -3.44
C PRO A 148 -6.90 11.83 -2.52
N VAL A 149 -5.67 11.67 -3.00
CA VAL A 149 -4.53 11.24 -2.16
C VAL A 149 -4.19 12.32 -1.16
N ARG A 150 -4.10 13.59 -1.61
CA ARG A 150 -3.83 14.73 -0.74
C ARG A 150 -4.94 14.93 0.27
N GLN A 151 -6.20 14.81 -0.16
CA GLN A 151 -7.34 14.84 0.73
C GLN A 151 -7.20 13.77 1.84
N THR A 152 -6.83 12.55 1.47
CA THR A 152 -6.63 11.45 2.43
C THR A 152 -5.50 11.76 3.41
N ASN A 153 -4.37 12.30 2.96
CA ASN A 153 -3.24 12.66 3.82
C ASN A 153 -3.62 13.74 4.84
N ILE A 154 -4.33 14.78 4.39
CA ILE A 154 -4.81 15.87 5.27
C ILE A 154 -5.77 15.31 6.31
N LEU A 155 -6.76 14.52 5.90
CA LEU A 155 -7.73 13.90 6.81
C LEU A 155 -7.06 12.95 7.80
N LEU A 156 -6.07 12.17 7.36
CA LEU A 156 -5.28 11.30 8.23
C LEU A 156 -4.65 12.09 9.38
N ALA A 157 -4.04 13.23 9.09
CA ALA A 157 -3.39 14.06 10.08
C ALA A 157 -4.39 14.74 11.03
N ASP A 158 -5.51 15.28 10.47
CA ASP A 158 -6.52 16.00 11.24
C ASP A 158 -7.31 15.07 12.16
N GLU A 159 -7.82 13.98 11.61
CA GLU A 159 -8.57 12.98 12.38
C GLU A 159 -7.66 12.27 13.40
N GLY A 160 -6.40 11.96 13.00
CA GLY A 160 -5.42 11.41 13.93
C GLY A 160 -5.24 12.28 15.16
N LYS A 161 -5.08 13.59 14.96
CA LYS A 161 -4.97 14.56 16.05
C LYS A 161 -6.27 14.66 16.87
N ALA A 162 -7.42 14.71 16.20
CA ALA A 162 -8.72 14.83 16.86
C ALA A 162 -9.06 13.60 17.72
N GLN A 163 -8.69 12.40 17.27
CA GLN A 163 -8.93 11.13 17.95
C GLN A 163 -7.78 10.70 18.88
N ASN A 164 -6.71 11.51 18.99
CA ASN A 164 -5.49 11.18 19.74
C ASN A 164 -4.80 9.87 19.27
N VAL A 165 -4.91 9.55 17.98
CA VAL A 165 -4.24 8.42 17.33
C VAL A 165 -2.93 8.92 16.72
N THR A 166 -1.83 8.21 16.97
CA THR A 166 -0.56 8.52 16.32
C THR A 166 -0.58 8.05 14.88
N THR A 167 -0.47 8.96 13.92
CA THR A 167 -0.50 8.67 12.49
C THR A 167 0.86 8.89 11.85
N LEU A 168 1.24 7.99 10.95
CA LEU A 168 2.43 8.05 10.13
C LEU A 168 2.03 7.92 8.67
N ASN A 169 2.46 8.85 7.83
CA ASN A 169 2.21 8.81 6.39
C ASN A 169 3.49 8.43 5.66
N VAL A 170 3.51 7.23 5.05
CA VAL A 170 4.65 6.70 4.29
C VAL A 170 4.36 6.90 2.82
N VAL A 171 5.15 7.75 2.17
CA VAL A 171 5.02 8.00 0.74
C VAL A 171 5.75 6.92 -0.05
N VAL A 172 4.99 6.10 -0.77
CA VAL A 172 5.51 4.96 -1.52
C VAL A 172 5.70 5.37 -2.99
N PRO A 173 6.92 5.23 -3.53
CA PRO A 173 7.18 5.47 -4.96
C PRO A 173 6.62 4.33 -5.82
N VAL A 174 6.92 4.35 -7.13
CA VAL A 174 6.57 3.23 -8.01
C VAL A 174 7.33 1.98 -7.57
N VAL A 175 6.59 1.01 -7.04
CA VAL A 175 7.14 -0.29 -6.60
C VAL A 175 6.99 -1.30 -7.71
N TYR A 176 8.05 -2.05 -8.00
CA TYR A 176 8.08 -3.08 -9.05
C TYR A 176 8.89 -4.30 -8.60
N GLY A 177 8.89 -5.35 -9.43
CA GLY A 177 9.53 -6.61 -9.10
C GLY A 177 8.53 -7.66 -8.65
N ARG A 178 9.04 -8.78 -8.15
CA ARG A 178 8.22 -9.87 -7.62
C ARG A 178 7.95 -9.64 -6.13
N GLY A 179 6.69 -9.53 -5.76
CA GLY A 179 6.27 -9.46 -4.36
C GLY A 179 6.41 -10.80 -3.65
N THR A 180 6.54 -10.75 -2.35
CA THR A 180 6.66 -11.92 -1.46
C THR A 180 5.33 -12.35 -0.86
N GLY A 181 4.25 -11.54 -1.04
CA GLY A 181 2.92 -11.84 -0.51
C GLY A 181 2.31 -13.10 -1.12
N GLU A 182 1.38 -13.72 -0.39
CA GLU A 182 0.77 -14.98 -0.81
C GLU A 182 -0.17 -14.82 -2.01
N CYS A 183 -1.00 -13.76 -2.03
CA CYS A 183 -2.04 -13.60 -3.04
C CYS A 183 -1.56 -12.91 -4.31
N ARG A 184 -0.84 -11.80 -4.20
CA ARG A 184 -0.46 -10.98 -5.35
C ARG A 184 1.03 -10.73 -5.40
N LYS A 185 1.69 -11.31 -6.42
CA LYS A 185 3.16 -11.25 -6.60
C LYS A 185 3.60 -10.25 -7.67
N LEU A 186 2.70 -9.79 -8.52
CA LEU A 186 3.02 -8.81 -9.56
C LEU A 186 2.58 -7.40 -9.14
N SER A 187 3.46 -6.43 -9.36
CA SER A 187 3.13 -5.01 -9.23
C SER A 187 2.06 -4.59 -10.26
N VAL A 188 1.51 -3.38 -10.11
CA VAL A 188 0.43 -2.90 -11.00
C VAL A 188 1.01 -2.29 -12.27
N ASN A 189 1.88 -1.28 -12.13
CA ASN A 189 2.24 -0.37 -13.23
C ASN A 189 3.07 -1.04 -14.32
N ILE A 190 4.18 -1.69 -13.98
CA ILE A 190 5.07 -2.29 -14.97
C ILE A 190 4.40 -3.43 -15.74
N PRO A 191 3.71 -4.40 -15.10
CA PRO A 191 2.98 -5.43 -15.85
C PRO A 191 1.84 -4.89 -16.70
N ALA A 192 1.15 -3.83 -16.26
CA ALA A 192 0.11 -3.18 -17.06
C ALA A 192 0.70 -2.53 -18.31
N PHE A 193 1.81 -1.79 -18.16
CA PHE A 193 2.53 -1.18 -19.26
C PHE A 193 3.01 -2.23 -20.28
N VAL A 194 3.64 -3.31 -19.81
CA VAL A 194 4.11 -4.41 -20.67
C VAL A 194 2.95 -5.06 -21.41
N ARG A 195 1.85 -5.40 -20.74
CA ARG A 195 0.66 -5.99 -21.37
C ARG A 195 0.07 -5.07 -22.45
N THR A 196 -0.02 -3.78 -22.17
CA THR A 196 -0.52 -2.79 -23.13
C THR A 196 0.39 -2.68 -24.34
N SER A 197 1.69 -2.62 -24.13
CA SER A 197 2.68 -2.57 -25.22
C SER A 197 2.62 -3.80 -26.12
N ILE A 198 2.47 -4.99 -25.56
CA ILE A 198 2.30 -6.23 -26.31
C ILE A 198 0.99 -6.20 -27.11
N LYS A 199 -0.12 -5.78 -26.49
CA LYS A 199 -1.42 -5.69 -27.14
C LYS A 199 -1.43 -4.73 -28.32
N LEU A 200 -0.80 -3.57 -28.15
CA LEU A 200 -0.71 -2.52 -29.17
C LEU A 200 0.45 -2.73 -30.15
N LYS A 201 1.32 -3.73 -29.91
CA LYS A 201 2.56 -3.97 -30.67
C LYS A 201 3.43 -2.72 -30.78
N THR A 202 3.42 -1.87 -29.76
CA THR A 202 4.11 -0.57 -29.71
C THR A 202 4.64 -0.33 -28.30
N VAL A 203 5.90 0.08 -28.21
CA VAL A 203 6.51 0.55 -26.97
C VAL A 203 6.64 2.06 -27.05
N TYR A 204 6.02 2.76 -26.12
CA TYR A 204 6.15 4.21 -26.00
C TYR A 204 7.36 4.54 -25.12
N LYS A 205 8.26 5.33 -25.66
CA LYS A 205 9.33 5.97 -24.89
C LYS A 205 8.86 7.38 -24.55
N PHE A 206 8.86 7.72 -23.29
CA PHE A 206 8.64 9.10 -22.87
C PHE A 206 9.98 9.82 -22.93
N ASP A 207 10.16 10.64 -23.96
CA ASP A 207 11.33 11.52 -24.11
C ASP A 207 11.02 12.87 -23.42
N VAL A 208 10.85 12.86 -22.12
CA VAL A 208 10.78 14.09 -21.34
C VAL A 208 12.04 14.14 -20.50
N ASP A 209 12.97 15.01 -20.86
CA ASP A 209 14.12 15.32 -20.04
C ASP A 209 13.64 15.91 -18.71
N GLY A 210 13.97 15.28 -17.60
CA GLY A 210 13.76 15.82 -16.27
C GLY A 210 12.66 15.19 -15.41
N VAL A 211 11.89 14.20 -15.90
CA VAL A 211 10.97 13.44 -15.03
C VAL A 211 11.71 12.26 -14.41
N GLY A 212 12.44 12.51 -13.34
CA GLY A 212 13.03 11.48 -12.51
C GLY A 212 11.98 10.86 -11.58
N PHE A 213 11.47 9.68 -11.91
CA PHE A 213 10.75 8.89 -10.90
C PHE A 213 11.78 8.23 -9.98
N THR A 214 11.74 8.56 -8.70
CA THR A 214 12.47 7.78 -7.70
C THR A 214 11.82 6.41 -7.58
N ILE A 215 12.56 5.38 -7.98
CA ILE A 215 12.11 4.00 -7.93
C ILE A 215 12.81 3.34 -6.75
N SER A 216 12.07 2.96 -5.72
CA SER A 216 12.60 2.11 -4.66
C SER A 216 12.54 0.65 -5.07
N LEU A 217 13.70 0.01 -5.10
CA LEU A 217 13.85 -1.43 -5.25
C LEU A 217 13.90 -2.08 -3.86
N PRO A 218 13.10 -3.11 -3.61
CA PRO A 218 13.59 -4.18 -2.80
C PRO A 218 14.53 -5.02 -3.69
N LEU A 219 15.84 -4.79 -3.53
CA LEU A 219 16.95 -5.64 -3.97
C LEU A 219 16.71 -6.54 -5.22
N PHE A 220 16.84 -5.96 -6.43
CA PHE A 220 17.45 -6.61 -7.59
C PHE A 220 17.83 -5.57 -8.64
N PHE A 221 19.10 -5.56 -8.99
CA PHE A 221 19.73 -4.69 -9.98
C PHE A 221 19.22 -4.97 -11.40
N PHE A 222 18.69 -3.93 -12.08
CA PHE A 222 18.77 -3.81 -13.53
C PHE A 222 19.27 -2.41 -13.90
N PRO A 223 20.20 -2.29 -14.85
CA PRO A 223 20.77 -0.99 -15.23
C PRO A 223 19.76 -0.11 -15.98
N PRO A 224 19.86 1.22 -15.83
CA PRO A 224 18.99 2.15 -16.53
C PRO A 224 19.50 2.37 -17.95
N THR A 225 19.09 1.55 -18.90
CA THR A 225 19.20 1.86 -20.32
C THR A 225 18.22 0.99 -21.11
N ILE A 226 17.01 1.48 -21.31
CA ILE A 226 16.13 0.92 -22.32
C ILE A 226 16.42 1.66 -23.63
N THR A 227 17.46 1.25 -24.32
CA THR A 227 17.63 1.54 -25.75
C THR A 227 16.70 0.63 -26.53
N ARG A 228 16.12 1.18 -27.59
CA ARG A 228 15.26 0.53 -28.57
C ARG A 228 15.77 -0.88 -28.90
N ARG A 229 15.17 -1.93 -28.33
CA ARG A 229 15.44 -3.33 -28.68
C ARG A 229 14.19 -3.94 -29.29
N ASP A 230 14.45 -4.81 -30.28
CA ASP A 230 13.47 -5.61 -30.99
C ASP A 230 12.48 -6.30 -30.00
N PRO A 231 11.16 -6.18 -30.23
CA PRO A 231 10.13 -6.78 -29.36
C PRO A 231 10.24 -8.31 -29.20
N SER A 232 10.91 -9.02 -30.11
CA SER A 232 11.05 -10.49 -30.05
C SER A 232 11.75 -10.99 -28.79
N HIS A 233 12.73 -10.26 -28.26
CA HIS A 233 13.47 -10.64 -27.06
C HIS A 233 12.71 -10.42 -25.74
N ILE A 234 11.65 -9.61 -25.76
CA ILE A 234 10.81 -9.37 -24.59
C ILE A 234 9.80 -10.53 -24.42
N VAL A 235 9.37 -11.13 -25.52
CA VAL A 235 8.37 -12.21 -25.54
C VAL A 235 8.94 -13.49 -24.91
N ASP A 236 10.20 -13.82 -25.14
CA ASP A 236 10.83 -15.04 -24.60
C ASP A 236 11.00 -14.99 -23.08
N SER A 237 11.30 -13.81 -22.53
CA SER A 237 11.38 -13.62 -21.07
C SER A 237 10.01 -13.71 -20.37
N ILE A 238 8.93 -13.37 -21.09
CA ILE A 238 7.55 -13.35 -20.54
C ILE A 238 6.90 -14.73 -20.63
N SER A 239 7.24 -15.55 -21.62
CA SER A 239 6.69 -16.91 -21.77
C SER A 239 7.08 -17.82 -20.60
N HIS A 240 8.26 -17.61 -20.03
CA HIS A 240 8.73 -18.36 -18.84
C HIS A 240 7.91 -18.04 -17.58
N TRP A 241 7.27 -16.86 -17.51
CA TRP A 241 6.48 -16.40 -16.38
C TRP A 241 5.02 -16.88 -16.38
N ARG A 242 4.49 -17.33 -17.52
CA ARG A 242 3.10 -17.77 -17.63
C ARG A 242 2.82 -19.15 -16.99
N ASN A 243 3.86 -19.94 -16.78
CA ASN A 243 3.71 -21.34 -16.38
C ASN A 243 3.86 -21.61 -14.87
N THR A 244 4.00 -20.58 -14.04
CA THR A 244 4.30 -20.75 -12.61
C THR A 244 3.30 -20.12 -11.65
N GLU A 245 2.14 -19.61 -12.11
CA GLU A 245 1.14 -19.05 -11.22
C GLU A 245 0.04 -20.08 -10.84
N PRO A 246 -0.18 -20.34 -9.53
CA PRO A 246 -1.42 -20.94 -9.09
C PRO A 246 -2.57 -19.93 -9.27
N SER A 247 -3.69 -20.43 -9.75
CA SER A 247 -4.89 -19.68 -10.08
C SER A 247 -5.49 -18.94 -8.88
N CYS A 248 -5.24 -17.65 -8.77
CA CYS A 248 -6.10 -16.73 -8.06
C CYS A 248 -6.87 -15.96 -9.14
N SER A 249 -7.98 -16.56 -9.62
CA SER A 249 -8.81 -16.00 -10.67
C SER A 249 -9.76 -14.97 -10.10
N SER A 250 -9.67 -13.79 -10.62
CA SER A 250 -10.61 -12.67 -10.62
C SER A 250 -10.04 -11.37 -10.05
N TYR A 251 -9.38 -10.60 -10.93
CA TYR A 251 -9.26 -9.15 -10.75
C TYR A 251 -9.28 -8.48 -12.14
N ILE A 252 -10.43 -7.98 -12.54
CA ILE A 252 -10.62 -6.79 -13.35
C ILE A 252 -11.07 -5.68 -12.42
#